data_513f1b2b10b285681089106cda09a6ee
#
_entry.id   513f1b2b10b285681089106cda09a6ee
#
_cell.length_a   1.000
_cell.length_b   1.000
_cell.length_c   1.000
_cell.angle_alpha   90.00
_cell.angle_beta   90.00
_cell.angle_gamma   90.00
#
_symmetry.space_group_name_H-M   'P 1'
#
loop_
_entity.id
_entity.type
_entity.pdbx_description
1 polymer ?
#
loop_
_entity_poly.entity_id
_entity_poly.type
_entity_poly.pdbx_seq_one_letter_code
_entity_poly.pdbx_strand_id
1 'polypeptide(L)'
;MDYLKRYPQIFISLICIASYLPFANIGFLSDDFTFLRHYQSEGWGMISSNFYDAFFIPVTHIIQLILLDVFNQNAFLIHITQIILHFYIAVLIYRIAIENLNFKPYSAILSSIFFILIPYQSEAIFWFSSIGYQCCLMLTLVAIRSYFKDQILSYCLFFILSIHSKEIGYTTPIFIYAFSYFAKEKKKNLYLLYSFLIVILSLISRYLVLGELVGGYGEITHLNFQLTSILKVIGGYFIKFFSFSRYATSSGLLITQCLLIISILTPFILHLIKNRKFNKMGLWLFIFCICILPVINLEITSINMIQSDRYGYFASVPIVLFFGSAVSFLKNKIKIIVTAISISMFFFMTILNNQKWIGASLLAENYLSELSKVLSHEKKVFLINVPDNFKGVYVLRNGVRDYLSMKNIETEIYIWKFQTFKQLNGGIQFRDKTLKEYNTDTYFEKYSSNLYDFISNCDLILYYNNFTFNKIDKLSFTIN
;
A
#
# COMPACT_ATOMS: atom_id res chain seq x y z
N MET A 1 -28.65 -7.61 18.60
CA MET A 1 -27.86 -6.38 18.85
C MET A 1 -27.02 -6.43 20.12
N ASP A 2 -27.47 -7.11 21.17
CA ASP A 2 -26.76 -7.12 22.45
C ASP A 2 -25.47 -7.94 22.43
N TYR A 3 -25.40 -9.02 21.65
CA TYR A 3 -24.17 -9.78 21.41
C TYR A 3 -23.08 -8.94 20.70
N LEU A 4 -23.44 -8.11 19.75
CA LEU A 4 -22.50 -7.19 19.06
C LEU A 4 -21.86 -6.18 20.03
N LYS A 5 -22.64 -5.73 21.03
CA LYS A 5 -22.11 -4.82 22.06
C LYS A 5 -21.23 -5.54 23.07
N ARG A 6 -21.54 -6.81 23.37
CA ARG A 6 -20.82 -7.60 24.37
C ARG A 6 -19.48 -8.14 23.84
N TYR A 7 -19.43 -8.52 22.57
CA TYR A 7 -18.26 -9.14 21.93
C TYR A 7 -17.89 -8.52 20.57
N PRO A 8 -17.62 -7.22 20.51
CA PRO A 8 -17.36 -6.54 19.23
C PRO A 8 -16.13 -7.10 18.52
N GLN A 9 -15.13 -7.53 19.27
CA GLN A 9 -13.87 -8.05 18.72
C GLN A 9 -14.07 -9.36 17.94
N ILE A 10 -15.03 -10.21 18.34
CA ILE A 10 -15.36 -11.44 17.64
C ILE A 10 -15.91 -11.11 16.24
N PHE A 11 -16.80 -10.12 16.13
CA PHE A 11 -17.33 -9.72 14.83
C PHE A 11 -16.26 -9.10 13.93
N ILE A 12 -15.40 -8.27 14.50
CA ILE A 12 -14.28 -7.64 13.78
C ILE A 12 -13.33 -8.75 13.29
N SER A 13 -13.00 -9.76 14.13
CA SER A 13 -12.14 -10.88 13.75
C SER A 13 -12.76 -11.75 12.66
N LEU A 14 -14.03 -12.10 12.75
CA LEU A 14 -14.71 -12.93 11.75
C LEU A 14 -14.72 -12.27 10.38
N ILE A 15 -14.98 -10.95 10.31
CA ILE A 15 -14.95 -10.22 9.05
C ILE A 15 -13.51 -10.15 8.50
N CYS A 16 -12.52 -9.91 9.35
CA CYS A 16 -11.12 -9.89 8.92
C CYS A 16 -10.67 -11.26 8.39
N ILE A 17 -10.97 -12.33 9.12
CA ILE A 17 -10.68 -13.71 8.70
C ILE A 17 -11.36 -14.02 7.38
N ALA A 18 -12.66 -13.77 7.24
CA ALA A 18 -13.40 -14.04 6.02
C ALA A 18 -12.88 -13.24 4.82
N SER A 19 -12.39 -12.02 5.06
CA SER A 19 -11.90 -11.14 3.98
C SER A 19 -10.50 -11.49 3.49
N TYR A 20 -9.60 -11.93 4.36
CA TYR A 20 -8.16 -12.01 4.04
C TYR A 20 -7.56 -13.39 4.16
N LEU A 21 -7.99 -14.23 5.13
CA LEU A 21 -7.39 -15.54 5.37
C LEU A 21 -7.44 -16.48 4.15
N PRO A 22 -8.53 -16.53 3.36
CA PRO A 22 -8.58 -17.38 2.16
C PRO A 22 -7.54 -17.01 1.09
N PHE A 23 -6.94 -15.83 1.20
CA PHE A 23 -5.97 -15.27 0.25
C PHE A 23 -4.55 -15.19 0.83
N ALA A 24 -4.30 -15.75 2.01
CA ALA A 24 -2.99 -15.64 2.68
C ALA A 24 -1.88 -16.45 1.98
N ASN A 25 -2.23 -17.43 1.13
CA ASN A 25 -1.26 -18.24 0.40
C ASN A 25 -0.77 -17.50 -0.86
N ILE A 26 -0.02 -16.44 -0.63
CA ILE A 26 0.62 -15.59 -1.64
C ILE A 26 2.12 -15.68 -1.41
N GLY A 27 2.90 -15.85 -2.51
CA GLY A 27 4.35 -15.79 -2.47
C GLY A 27 4.89 -14.36 -2.41
N PHE A 28 6.21 -14.24 -2.37
CA PHE A 28 6.89 -12.96 -2.45
C PHE A 28 6.76 -12.33 -3.85
N LEU A 29 6.72 -11.00 -3.90
CA LEU A 29 6.48 -10.22 -5.10
C LEU A 29 7.43 -9.01 -5.20
N SER A 30 7.92 -8.75 -6.40
CA SER A 30 8.66 -7.51 -6.71
C SER A 30 9.78 -7.21 -5.69
N ASP A 31 9.70 -6.08 -4.96
CA ASP A 31 10.72 -5.61 -4.01
C ASP A 31 10.97 -6.60 -2.85
N ASP A 32 10.05 -7.55 -2.59
CA ASP A 32 10.27 -8.56 -1.57
C ASP A 32 11.51 -9.40 -1.88
N PHE A 33 11.77 -9.71 -3.16
CA PHE A 33 12.98 -10.45 -3.55
C PHE A 33 14.26 -9.65 -3.33
N THR A 34 14.22 -8.33 -3.54
CA THR A 34 15.36 -7.47 -3.24
C THR A 34 15.64 -7.46 -1.74
N PHE A 35 14.58 -7.37 -0.92
CA PHE A 35 14.72 -7.44 0.53
C PHE A 35 15.27 -8.81 0.98
N LEU A 36 14.75 -9.91 0.45
CA LEU A 36 15.23 -11.26 0.76
C LEU A 36 16.70 -11.47 0.39
N ARG A 37 17.14 -10.96 -0.76
CA ARG A 37 18.55 -11.02 -1.16
C ARG A 37 19.44 -10.29 -0.15
N HIS A 38 19.09 -9.06 0.23
CA HIS A 38 19.87 -8.32 1.25
C HIS A 38 19.85 -9.02 2.61
N TYR A 39 18.72 -9.60 3.00
CA TYR A 39 18.64 -10.43 4.19
C TYR A 39 19.62 -11.60 4.14
N GLN A 40 19.73 -12.30 3.02
CA GLN A 40 20.65 -13.42 2.84
C GLN A 40 22.12 -12.99 2.84
N SER A 41 22.45 -11.80 2.30
CA SER A 41 23.82 -11.30 2.21
C SER A 41 24.30 -10.56 3.46
N GLU A 42 23.45 -9.80 4.11
CA GLU A 42 23.80 -8.85 5.19
C GLU A 42 23.19 -9.24 6.54
N GLY A 43 22.10 -10.04 6.54
CA GLY A 43 21.38 -10.39 7.75
C GLY A 43 20.97 -9.16 8.56
N TRP A 44 21.27 -9.15 9.86
CA TRP A 44 20.98 -8.02 10.75
C TRP A 44 21.80 -6.75 10.46
N GLY A 45 22.84 -6.84 9.63
CA GLY A 45 23.60 -5.68 9.14
C GLY A 45 22.75 -4.68 8.36
N MET A 46 21.65 -5.12 7.76
CA MET A 46 20.68 -4.27 7.05
C MET A 46 20.13 -3.10 7.87
N ILE A 47 20.10 -3.21 9.22
CA ILE A 47 19.57 -2.14 10.09
C ILE A 47 20.41 -0.87 9.96
N SER A 48 21.73 -1.04 9.79
CA SER A 48 22.68 0.07 9.65
C SER A 48 22.97 0.41 8.19
N SER A 49 22.57 -0.43 7.25
CA SER A 49 22.77 -0.18 5.83
C SER A 49 21.76 0.84 5.31
N ASN A 50 22.20 1.62 4.34
CA ASN A 50 21.34 2.59 3.63
C ASN A 50 20.51 1.86 2.57
N PHE A 51 19.65 0.95 3.03
CA PHE A 51 18.83 0.14 2.15
C PHE A 51 17.94 1.04 1.29
N TYR A 52 18.16 1.00 -0.02
CA TYR A 52 17.51 1.86 -1.04
C TYR A 52 17.95 3.34 -1.05
N ASP A 53 19.09 3.73 -0.53
CA ASP A 53 19.62 5.11 -0.54
C ASP A 53 18.59 6.23 -0.18
N ALA A 54 17.38 5.84 0.20
CA ALA A 54 16.19 6.66 0.20
C ALA A 54 15.35 6.59 1.45
N PHE A 55 15.39 5.47 2.21
CA PHE A 55 14.45 5.23 3.30
C PHE A 55 15.17 4.88 4.59
N PHE A 56 15.08 5.76 5.58
CA PHE A 56 15.54 5.46 6.94
C PHE A 56 14.35 4.98 7.78
N ILE A 57 14.09 3.68 7.74
CA ILE A 57 12.95 3.02 8.42
C ILE A 57 13.39 1.81 9.27
N PRO A 58 14.35 2.00 10.22
CA PRO A 58 14.99 0.89 10.95
C PRO A 58 13.99 0.01 11.70
N VAL A 59 12.89 0.54 12.23
CA VAL A 59 11.89 -0.25 12.95
C VAL A 59 11.19 -1.24 12.02
N THR A 60 10.90 -0.83 10.78
CA THR A 60 10.34 -1.75 9.77
C THR A 60 11.32 -2.84 9.42
N HIS A 61 12.61 -2.49 9.19
CA HIS A 61 13.62 -3.48 8.88
C HIS A 61 13.81 -4.49 10.03
N ILE A 62 13.84 -4.04 11.30
CA ILE A 62 13.88 -4.93 12.46
C ILE A 62 12.70 -5.92 12.46
N ILE A 63 11.48 -5.43 12.23
CA ILE A 63 10.29 -6.27 12.20
C ILE A 63 10.37 -7.28 11.04
N GLN A 64 10.80 -6.85 9.87
CA GLN A 64 10.96 -7.72 8.70
C GLN A 64 12.01 -8.81 8.97
N LEU A 65 13.16 -8.47 9.55
CA LEU A 65 14.21 -9.42 9.91
C LEU A 65 13.70 -10.45 10.93
N ILE A 66 13.01 -10.01 12.00
CA ILE A 66 12.40 -10.92 12.98
C ILE A 66 11.45 -11.90 12.30
N LEU A 67 10.58 -11.41 11.39
CA LEU A 67 9.62 -12.26 10.70
C LEU A 67 10.30 -13.28 9.77
N LEU A 68 11.36 -12.89 9.08
CA LEU A 68 12.11 -13.79 8.22
C LEU A 68 12.84 -14.87 9.02
N ASP A 69 13.45 -14.50 10.17
CA ASP A 69 14.12 -15.44 11.06
C ASP A 69 13.12 -16.42 11.70
N VAL A 70 12.04 -15.89 12.31
CA VAL A 70 11.07 -16.71 13.06
C VAL A 70 10.32 -17.66 12.14
N PHE A 71 9.97 -17.21 10.94
CA PHE A 71 9.18 -18.02 10.00
C PHE A 71 10.01 -18.67 8.89
N ASN A 72 11.33 -18.59 8.98
CA ASN A 72 12.24 -19.17 7.99
C ASN A 72 11.84 -18.83 6.54
N GLN A 73 11.59 -17.54 6.29
CA GLN A 73 11.19 -16.99 4.99
C GLN A 73 9.86 -17.58 4.43
N ASN A 74 9.00 -18.12 5.28
CA ASN A 74 7.70 -18.63 4.88
C ASN A 74 6.71 -17.47 4.63
N ALA A 75 6.43 -17.17 3.36
CA ALA A 75 5.55 -16.06 2.97
C ALA A 75 4.14 -16.18 3.56
N PHE A 76 3.56 -17.40 3.62
CA PHE A 76 2.23 -17.64 4.18
C PHE A 76 2.15 -17.20 5.67
N LEU A 77 3.12 -17.59 6.49
CA LEU A 77 3.15 -17.22 7.92
C LEU A 77 3.36 -15.73 8.11
N ILE A 78 4.16 -15.10 7.24
CA ILE A 78 4.36 -13.65 7.23
C ILE A 78 3.04 -12.94 6.90
N HIS A 79 2.30 -13.38 5.88
CA HIS A 79 1.00 -12.78 5.54
C HIS A 79 -0.05 -13.02 6.62
N ILE A 80 -0.06 -14.16 7.29
CA ILE A 80 -0.91 -14.38 8.48
C ILE A 80 -0.60 -13.33 9.56
N THR A 81 0.68 -13.04 9.80
CA THR A 81 1.08 -12.01 10.79
C THR A 81 0.61 -10.61 10.35
N GLN A 82 0.70 -10.27 9.06
CA GLN A 82 0.18 -9.00 8.53
C GLN A 82 -1.35 -8.90 8.66
N ILE A 83 -2.08 -10.01 8.47
CA ILE A 83 -3.55 -10.07 8.68
C ILE A 83 -3.89 -9.87 10.17
N ILE A 84 -3.14 -10.51 11.08
CA ILE A 84 -3.32 -10.33 12.53
C ILE A 84 -3.03 -8.87 12.93
N LEU A 85 -1.99 -8.28 12.37
CA LEU A 85 -1.65 -6.87 12.60
C LEU A 85 -2.77 -5.95 12.12
N HIS A 86 -3.32 -6.20 10.94
CA HIS A 86 -4.46 -5.46 10.39
C HIS A 86 -5.72 -5.57 11.28
N PHE A 87 -6.03 -6.77 11.77
CA PHE A 87 -7.10 -6.99 12.75
C PHE A 87 -6.85 -6.19 14.05
N TYR A 88 -5.62 -6.22 14.57
CA TYR A 88 -5.28 -5.49 15.79
C TYR A 88 -5.44 -3.98 15.63
N ILE A 89 -5.06 -3.42 14.47
CA ILE A 89 -5.28 -2.01 14.13
C ILE A 89 -6.78 -1.69 14.14
N ALA A 90 -7.63 -2.54 13.55
CA ALA A 90 -9.09 -2.35 13.57
C ALA A 90 -9.66 -2.36 14.99
N VAL A 91 -9.13 -3.23 15.88
CA VAL A 91 -9.48 -3.22 17.30
C VAL A 91 -9.03 -1.95 18.01
N LEU A 92 -7.85 -1.42 17.69
CA LEU A 92 -7.39 -0.12 18.22
C LEU A 92 -8.30 1.03 17.79
N ILE A 93 -8.72 1.06 16.53
CA ILE A 93 -9.69 2.05 16.02
C ILE A 93 -11.01 1.97 16.80
N TYR A 94 -11.52 0.74 17.01
CA TYR A 94 -12.73 0.53 17.82
C TYR A 94 -12.56 1.11 19.23
N ARG A 95 -11.46 0.77 19.91
CA ARG A 95 -11.19 1.21 21.28
C ARG A 95 -11.05 2.74 21.37
N ILE A 96 -10.32 3.35 20.46
CA ILE A 96 -10.17 4.81 20.41
C ILE A 96 -11.54 5.47 20.18
N ALA A 97 -12.36 4.94 19.27
CA ALA A 97 -13.68 5.49 18.99
C ALA A 97 -14.60 5.44 20.22
N ILE A 98 -14.59 4.35 21.00
CA ILE A 98 -15.39 4.20 22.20
C ILE A 98 -14.81 4.98 23.39
N GLU A 99 -13.54 4.71 23.71
CA GLU A 99 -12.93 5.15 24.98
C GLU A 99 -12.56 6.64 24.94
N ASN A 100 -12.16 7.14 23.77
CA ASN A 100 -11.61 8.50 23.63
C ASN A 100 -12.51 9.46 22.86
N LEU A 101 -13.24 9.00 21.85
CA LEU A 101 -14.08 9.85 21.00
C LEU A 101 -15.55 9.83 21.39
N ASN A 102 -15.93 9.02 22.38
CA ASN A 102 -17.31 8.87 22.87
C ASN A 102 -18.30 8.47 21.74
N PHE A 103 -17.87 7.63 20.83
CA PHE A 103 -18.76 7.09 19.79
C PHE A 103 -19.75 6.11 20.42
N LYS A 104 -20.97 6.05 19.84
CA LYS A 104 -21.90 4.97 20.19
C LYS A 104 -21.28 3.63 19.74
N PRO A 105 -21.51 2.52 20.48
CA PRO A 105 -20.91 1.20 20.18
C PRO A 105 -21.10 0.78 18.71
N TYR A 106 -22.29 0.99 18.16
CA TYR A 106 -22.57 0.70 16.76
C TYR A 106 -21.67 1.45 15.79
N SER A 107 -21.45 2.75 16.02
CA SER A 107 -20.60 3.59 15.16
C SER A 107 -19.14 3.18 15.24
N ALA A 108 -18.66 2.83 16.43
CA ALA A 108 -17.29 2.39 16.63
C ALA A 108 -17.02 1.04 15.96
N ILE A 109 -17.93 0.06 16.12
CA ILE A 109 -17.83 -1.23 15.42
C ILE A 109 -17.83 -1.03 13.91
N LEU A 110 -18.70 -0.16 13.40
CA LEU A 110 -18.82 0.11 11.99
C LEU A 110 -17.56 0.76 11.42
N SER A 111 -16.95 1.71 12.15
CA SER A 111 -15.65 2.29 11.75
C SER A 111 -14.58 1.22 11.60
N SER A 112 -14.49 0.26 12.53
CA SER A 112 -13.52 -0.83 12.47
C SER A 112 -13.79 -1.82 11.34
N ILE A 113 -15.06 -2.16 11.12
CA ILE A 113 -15.45 -3.04 10.00
C ILE A 113 -15.13 -2.37 8.67
N PHE A 114 -15.45 -1.10 8.50
CA PHE A 114 -15.08 -0.38 7.29
C PHE A 114 -13.57 -0.28 7.10
N PHE A 115 -12.80 -0.10 8.17
CA PHE A 115 -11.34 -0.13 8.07
C PHE A 115 -10.86 -1.45 7.48
N ILE A 116 -11.40 -2.59 7.94
CA ILE A 116 -11.04 -3.92 7.38
C ILE A 116 -11.45 -4.02 5.91
N LEU A 117 -12.64 -3.56 5.55
CA LEU A 117 -13.24 -3.80 4.25
C LEU A 117 -12.88 -2.79 3.15
N ILE A 118 -12.01 -1.82 3.43
CA ILE A 118 -11.56 -0.88 2.39
C ILE A 118 -10.74 -1.62 1.34
N PRO A 119 -11.10 -1.56 0.05
CA PRO A 119 -10.47 -2.37 -0.97
C PRO A 119 -8.97 -2.12 -1.18
N TYR A 120 -8.45 -0.95 -0.84
CA TYR A 120 -7.03 -0.65 -1.00
C TYR A 120 -6.14 -1.03 0.20
N GLN A 121 -6.68 -1.70 1.20
CA GLN A 121 -5.87 -2.26 2.29
C GLN A 121 -5.02 -3.46 1.84
N SER A 122 -5.44 -4.15 0.76
CA SER A 122 -4.80 -5.39 0.30
C SER A 122 -3.31 -5.23 0.00
N GLU A 123 -2.88 -4.10 -0.56
CA GLU A 123 -1.46 -3.84 -0.83
C GLU A 123 -0.63 -3.78 0.46
N ALA A 124 -1.15 -3.16 1.52
CA ALA A 124 -0.48 -3.10 2.80
C ALA A 124 -0.47 -4.44 3.54
N ILE A 125 -1.36 -5.39 3.18
CA ILE A 125 -1.52 -6.68 3.85
C ILE A 125 -0.78 -7.80 3.11
N PHE A 126 -0.78 -7.81 1.77
CA PHE A 126 -0.24 -8.90 0.96
C PHE A 126 1.09 -8.58 0.30
N TRP A 127 1.63 -7.41 0.50
CA TRP A 127 2.98 -7.08 0.06
C TRP A 127 3.89 -6.92 1.27
N PHE A 128 4.84 -7.83 1.44
CA PHE A 128 5.71 -7.86 2.61
C PHE A 128 6.54 -6.57 2.76
N SER A 129 7.03 -6.02 1.65
CA SER A 129 7.76 -4.75 1.64
C SER A 129 6.95 -3.55 2.13
N SER A 130 5.62 -3.67 2.20
CA SER A 130 4.73 -2.60 2.68
C SER A 130 4.34 -2.69 4.16
N ILE A 131 4.84 -3.69 4.91
CA ILE A 131 4.50 -3.90 6.34
C ILE A 131 4.73 -2.66 7.21
N GLY A 132 5.68 -1.81 6.82
CA GLY A 132 5.98 -0.55 7.52
C GLY A 132 4.77 0.38 7.65
N TYR A 133 3.81 0.36 6.71
CA TYR A 133 2.58 1.14 6.81
C TYR A 133 1.68 0.64 7.93
N GLN A 134 1.57 -0.68 8.10
CA GLN A 134 0.79 -1.29 9.18
C GLN A 134 1.44 -1.01 10.53
N CYS A 135 2.76 -1.21 10.65
CA CYS A 135 3.51 -0.95 11.88
C CYS A 135 3.40 0.52 12.29
N CYS A 136 3.61 1.44 11.36
CA CYS A 136 3.50 2.87 11.59
C CYS A 136 2.10 3.26 12.11
N LEU A 137 1.05 2.78 11.48
CA LEU A 137 -0.33 3.08 11.90
C LEU A 137 -0.64 2.47 13.26
N MET A 138 -0.27 1.22 13.51
CA MET A 138 -0.46 0.58 14.82
C MET A 138 0.20 1.40 15.93
N LEU A 139 1.47 1.73 15.76
CA LEU A 139 2.26 2.47 16.74
C LEU A 139 1.71 3.88 16.97
N THR A 140 1.26 4.56 15.90
CA THR A 140 0.54 5.84 15.99
C THR A 140 -0.74 5.72 16.83
N LEU A 141 -1.57 4.71 16.59
CA LEU A 141 -2.81 4.53 17.35
C LEU A 141 -2.53 4.18 18.83
N VAL A 142 -1.46 3.44 19.12
CA VAL A 142 -1.01 3.19 20.49
C VAL A 142 -0.50 4.48 21.14
N ALA A 143 0.27 5.32 20.43
CA ALA A 143 0.71 6.63 20.92
C ALA A 143 -0.49 7.54 21.24
N ILE A 144 -1.52 7.57 20.37
CA ILE A 144 -2.77 8.31 20.62
C ILE A 144 -3.44 7.83 21.92
N ARG A 145 -3.56 6.52 22.12
CA ARG A 145 -4.13 5.98 23.37
C ARG A 145 -3.29 6.35 24.59
N SER A 146 -1.96 6.31 24.49
CA SER A 146 -1.05 6.73 25.55
C SER A 146 -1.21 8.21 25.91
N TYR A 147 -1.42 9.06 24.90
CA TYR A 147 -1.75 10.47 25.11
C TYR A 147 -3.05 10.64 25.93
N PHE A 148 -4.12 9.94 25.57
CA PHE A 148 -5.40 10.03 26.30
C PHE A 148 -5.32 9.47 27.73
N LYS A 149 -4.46 8.49 27.97
CA LYS A 149 -4.19 7.91 29.30
C LYS A 149 -3.18 8.71 30.13
N ASP A 150 -2.68 9.80 29.60
CA ASP A 150 -1.64 10.64 30.23
C ASP A 150 -0.32 9.91 30.52
N GLN A 151 0.06 8.99 29.66
CA GLN A 151 1.26 8.16 29.74
C GLN A 151 2.36 8.71 28.81
N ILE A 152 3.07 9.74 29.26
CA ILE A 152 3.98 10.50 28.40
C ILE A 152 5.16 9.67 27.87
N LEU A 153 5.75 8.80 28.68
CA LEU A 153 6.85 7.94 28.26
C LEU A 153 6.42 6.95 27.17
N SER A 154 5.27 6.30 27.37
CA SER A 154 4.68 5.40 26.36
C SER A 154 4.35 6.16 25.07
N TYR A 155 3.81 7.37 25.22
CA TYR A 155 3.55 8.23 24.05
C TYR A 155 4.82 8.51 23.25
N CYS A 156 5.88 8.99 23.91
CA CYS A 156 7.15 9.29 23.25
C CYS A 156 7.75 8.06 22.58
N LEU A 157 7.77 6.91 23.28
CA LEU A 157 8.29 5.66 22.76
C LEU A 157 7.55 5.25 21.48
N PHE A 158 6.23 5.15 21.53
CA PHE A 158 5.45 4.67 20.38
C PHE A 158 5.45 5.68 19.22
N PHE A 159 5.58 6.97 19.51
CA PHE A 159 5.71 7.99 18.48
C PHE A 159 7.07 7.88 17.75
N ILE A 160 8.18 7.71 18.49
CA ILE A 160 9.51 7.48 17.91
C ILE A 160 9.47 6.22 17.04
N LEU A 161 8.95 5.10 17.54
CA LEU A 161 8.86 3.86 16.79
C LEU A 161 8.00 4.01 15.54
N SER A 162 6.92 4.79 15.60
CA SER A 162 6.05 5.07 14.44
C SER A 162 6.79 5.81 13.32
N ILE A 163 7.52 6.89 13.64
CA ILE A 163 8.30 7.67 12.66
C ILE A 163 9.36 6.79 11.99
N HIS A 164 10.06 5.96 12.78
CA HIS A 164 11.09 5.07 12.27
C HIS A 164 10.55 3.78 11.63
N SER A 165 9.22 3.59 11.63
CA SER A 165 8.56 2.56 10.82
C SER A 165 8.22 3.07 9.41
N LYS A 166 7.72 4.29 9.28
CA LYS A 166 7.43 4.92 7.98
C LYS A 166 7.29 6.44 8.14
N GLU A 167 7.71 7.19 7.14
CA GLU A 167 7.76 8.66 7.18
C GLU A 167 6.38 9.29 7.43
N ILE A 168 5.29 8.62 7.07
CA ILE A 168 3.93 9.09 7.37
C ILE A 168 3.68 9.25 8.88
N GLY A 169 4.47 8.60 9.73
CA GLY A 169 4.45 8.76 11.18
C GLY A 169 4.69 10.20 11.66
N TYR A 170 5.36 11.04 10.88
CA TYR A 170 5.50 12.48 11.18
C TYR A 170 4.15 13.22 11.30
N THR A 171 3.07 12.67 10.76
CA THR A 171 1.72 13.24 10.90
C THR A 171 1.05 12.94 12.24
N THR A 172 1.61 12.07 13.08
CA THR A 172 1.05 11.66 14.39
C THR A 172 0.64 12.82 15.29
N PRO A 173 1.43 13.92 15.47
CA PRO A 173 1.02 15.05 16.31
C PRO A 173 -0.26 15.73 15.82
N ILE A 174 -0.46 15.77 14.51
CA ILE A 174 -1.67 16.35 13.89
C ILE A 174 -2.88 15.48 14.20
N PHE A 175 -2.73 14.14 14.12
CA PHE A 175 -3.76 13.20 14.55
C PHE A 175 -4.15 13.44 16.00
N ILE A 176 -3.17 13.52 16.91
CA ILE A 176 -3.42 13.74 18.33
C ILE A 176 -4.17 15.04 18.57
N TYR A 177 -3.75 16.11 17.93
CA TYR A 177 -4.43 17.40 18.04
C TYR A 177 -5.90 17.32 17.58
N ALA A 178 -6.14 16.66 16.47
CA ALA A 178 -7.47 16.47 15.93
C ALA A 178 -8.36 15.58 16.81
N PHE A 179 -7.82 14.47 17.32
CA PHE A 179 -8.52 13.58 18.24
C PHE A 179 -8.84 14.30 19.56
N SER A 180 -7.89 15.08 20.12
CA SER A 180 -8.11 15.91 21.32
C SER A 180 -9.20 16.94 21.12
N TYR A 181 -9.19 17.62 19.98
CA TYR A 181 -10.23 18.59 19.63
C TYR A 181 -11.61 17.92 19.50
N PHE A 182 -11.69 16.76 18.87
CA PHE A 182 -12.93 16.00 18.75
C PHE A 182 -13.45 15.52 20.10
N ALA A 183 -12.56 15.00 20.93
CA ALA A 183 -12.85 14.56 22.29
C ALA A 183 -13.15 15.71 23.28
N LYS A 184 -12.87 16.96 22.89
CA LYS A 184 -12.91 18.13 23.78
C LYS A 184 -11.93 18.01 24.95
N GLU A 185 -10.82 17.32 24.76
CA GLU A 185 -9.76 17.17 25.74
C GLU A 185 -8.99 18.49 25.90
N LYS A 186 -8.51 18.76 27.11
CA LYS A 186 -7.64 19.91 27.33
C LYS A 186 -6.32 19.74 26.59
N LYS A 187 -5.82 20.81 25.96
CA LYS A 187 -4.51 20.79 25.29
C LYS A 187 -3.41 20.51 26.32
N LYS A 188 -2.58 19.50 26.00
CA LYS A 188 -1.45 19.11 26.82
C LYS A 188 -0.17 19.63 26.16
N ASN A 189 0.23 20.85 26.48
CA ASN A 189 1.37 21.54 25.83
C ASN A 189 2.67 20.75 25.92
N LEU A 190 2.86 19.99 27.00
CA LEU A 190 4.03 19.15 27.20
C LEU A 190 4.14 18.08 26.10
N TYR A 191 3.03 17.47 25.67
CA TYR A 191 3.03 16.50 24.58
C TYR A 191 3.37 17.13 23.22
N LEU A 192 2.95 18.38 22.99
CA LEU A 192 3.34 19.12 21.80
C LEU A 192 4.85 19.41 21.79
N LEU A 193 5.41 19.80 22.93
CA LEU A 193 6.85 20.03 23.08
C LEU A 193 7.64 18.75 22.77
N TYR A 194 7.29 17.64 23.40
CA TYR A 194 7.94 16.36 23.12
C TYR A 194 7.76 15.89 21.67
N SER A 195 6.58 16.12 21.09
CA SER A 195 6.36 15.83 19.67
C SER A 195 7.34 16.58 18.78
N PHE A 196 7.50 17.87 19.03
CA PHE A 196 8.41 18.73 18.29
C PHE A 196 9.87 18.27 18.44
N LEU A 197 10.31 17.98 19.66
CA LEU A 197 11.66 17.47 19.92
C LEU A 197 11.92 16.13 19.22
N ILE A 198 10.96 15.21 19.27
CA ILE A 198 11.06 13.91 18.61
C ILE A 198 11.17 14.07 17.09
N VAL A 199 10.36 14.93 16.49
CA VAL A 199 10.42 15.23 15.04
C VAL A 199 11.80 15.77 14.67
N ILE A 200 12.32 16.76 15.41
CA ILE A 200 13.65 17.33 15.14
C ILE A 200 14.74 16.26 15.25
N LEU A 201 14.76 15.48 16.34
CA LEU A 201 15.76 14.44 16.54
C LEU A 201 15.67 13.36 15.45
N SER A 202 14.47 12.99 15.02
CA SER A 202 14.28 12.03 13.94
C SER A 202 14.73 12.57 12.59
N LEU A 203 14.53 13.87 12.31
CA LEU A 203 15.03 14.52 11.10
C LEU A 203 16.57 14.61 11.11
N ILE A 204 17.17 14.92 12.27
CA ILE A 204 18.64 14.92 12.43
C ILE A 204 19.19 13.51 12.20
N SER A 205 18.61 12.47 12.82
CA SER A 205 19.06 11.10 12.61
C SER A 205 18.94 10.66 11.15
N ARG A 206 17.85 11.05 10.49
CA ARG A 206 17.66 10.80 9.05
C ARG A 206 18.74 11.50 8.23
N TYR A 207 19.00 12.78 8.49
CA TYR A 207 20.05 13.53 7.79
C TYR A 207 21.45 12.92 7.99
N LEU A 208 21.78 12.48 9.19
CA LEU A 208 23.07 11.84 9.49
C LEU A 208 23.25 10.52 8.73
N VAL A 209 22.18 9.78 8.48
CA VAL A 209 22.23 8.50 7.80
C VAL A 209 22.13 8.64 6.27
N LEU A 210 21.20 9.47 5.77
CA LEU A 210 20.91 9.58 4.34
C LEU A 210 21.60 10.75 3.65
N GLY A 211 22.13 11.72 4.41
CA GLY A 211 22.62 12.99 3.86
C GLY A 211 21.52 13.97 3.44
N GLU A 212 20.25 13.58 3.53
CA GLU A 212 19.10 14.37 3.06
C GLU A 212 17.96 14.34 4.09
N LEU A 213 17.29 15.49 4.27
CA LEU A 213 16.12 15.61 5.15
C LEU A 213 14.85 15.03 4.51
N VAL A 214 14.69 15.27 3.21
CA VAL A 214 13.56 14.83 2.40
C VAL A 214 14.13 14.10 1.20
N GLY A 215 13.76 12.90 0.99
CA GLY A 215 14.28 12.13 -0.12
C GLY A 215 13.59 10.78 -0.17
N GLY A 216 13.96 9.99 -1.15
CA GLY A 216 13.44 8.65 -1.28
C GLY A 216 13.28 8.23 -2.73
N TYR A 217 13.07 9.15 -3.62
CA TYR A 217 12.91 8.86 -5.03
C TYR A 217 13.80 9.74 -5.93
N GLY A 218 14.88 10.31 -5.37
CA GLY A 218 15.86 11.13 -6.09
C GLY A 218 15.23 12.36 -6.77
N GLU A 219 15.70 12.68 -7.96
CA GLU A 219 15.23 13.83 -8.75
C GLU A 219 13.73 13.78 -9.13
N ILE A 220 13.07 12.63 -8.96
CA ILE A 220 11.64 12.43 -9.25
C ILE A 220 10.76 13.15 -8.22
N THR A 221 11.29 13.50 -7.05
CA THR A 221 10.56 14.21 -5.99
C THR A 221 10.64 15.72 -6.09
N HIS A 222 10.53 16.30 -7.26
CA HIS A 222 10.29 17.73 -7.36
C HIS A 222 8.97 18.06 -6.68
N LEU A 223 9.06 18.84 -5.58
CA LEU A 223 7.89 19.33 -4.87
C LEU A 223 7.02 20.17 -5.83
N ASN A 224 6.05 19.52 -6.45
CA ASN A 224 5.10 20.20 -7.32
C ASN A 224 3.95 20.74 -6.46
N PHE A 225 4.05 22.00 -6.07
CA PHE A 225 3.02 22.70 -5.30
C PHE A 225 1.87 23.26 -6.15
N GLN A 226 1.72 22.80 -7.40
CA GLN A 226 0.56 23.20 -8.19
C GLN A 226 -0.72 22.71 -7.53
N LEU A 227 -1.63 23.61 -7.19
CA LEU A 227 -2.90 23.32 -6.52
C LEU A 227 -3.71 22.25 -7.28
N THR A 228 -3.66 22.27 -8.60
CA THR A 228 -4.34 21.29 -9.46
C THR A 228 -3.81 19.87 -9.25
N SER A 229 -2.50 19.69 -9.13
CA SER A 229 -1.86 18.40 -8.85
C SER A 229 -2.21 17.91 -7.45
N ILE A 230 -2.16 18.79 -6.46
CA ILE A 230 -2.56 18.51 -5.08
C ILE A 230 -4.02 18.01 -5.01
N LEU A 231 -4.93 18.75 -5.63
CA LEU A 231 -6.37 18.40 -5.65
C LEU A 231 -6.61 17.09 -6.41
N LYS A 232 -5.86 16.83 -7.49
CA LYS A 232 -5.93 15.57 -8.25
C LYS A 232 -5.51 14.37 -7.40
N VAL A 233 -4.43 14.51 -6.62
CA VAL A 233 -3.92 13.44 -5.73
C VAL A 233 -4.92 13.18 -4.59
N ILE A 234 -5.32 14.21 -3.86
CA ILE A 234 -6.29 14.08 -2.75
C ILE A 234 -7.63 13.53 -3.27
N GLY A 235 -8.15 14.10 -4.36
CA GLY A 235 -9.39 13.63 -4.98
C GLY A 235 -9.28 12.20 -5.49
N GLY A 236 -8.13 11.83 -6.06
CA GLY A 236 -7.85 10.47 -6.52
C GLY A 236 -7.88 9.45 -5.38
N TYR A 237 -7.23 9.72 -4.22
CA TYR A 237 -7.32 8.82 -3.06
C TYR A 237 -8.72 8.78 -2.48
N PHE A 238 -9.44 9.89 -2.45
CA PHE A 238 -10.84 9.91 -2.01
C PHE A 238 -11.73 9.06 -2.94
N ILE A 239 -11.55 9.18 -4.26
CA ILE A 239 -12.27 8.36 -5.24
C ILE A 239 -11.87 6.90 -5.12
N LYS A 240 -10.58 6.58 -4.96
CA LYS A 240 -10.10 5.21 -4.74
C LYS A 240 -10.79 4.54 -3.56
N PHE A 241 -11.06 5.28 -2.49
CA PHE A 241 -11.74 4.78 -1.31
C PHE A 241 -13.15 4.27 -1.61
N PHE A 242 -13.89 4.96 -2.46
CA PHE A 242 -15.28 4.65 -2.80
C PHE A 242 -15.46 4.01 -4.17
N SER A 243 -14.40 3.92 -4.96
CA SER A 243 -14.53 3.59 -6.36
C SER A 243 -14.56 2.09 -6.61
N PHE A 244 -15.63 1.66 -7.23
CA PHE A 244 -15.71 0.37 -7.89
C PHE A 244 -15.09 0.38 -9.29
N SER A 245 -14.63 1.53 -9.77
CA SER A 245 -14.12 1.68 -11.14
C SER A 245 -12.98 0.72 -11.49
N ARG A 246 -12.24 0.26 -10.48
CA ARG A 246 -11.23 -0.80 -10.64
C ARG A 246 -11.75 -2.09 -11.25
N TYR A 247 -13.04 -2.31 -11.16
CA TYR A 247 -13.72 -3.52 -11.59
C TYR A 247 -14.73 -3.25 -12.69
N ALA A 248 -14.98 -1.97 -12.98
CA ALA A 248 -15.94 -1.57 -14.00
C ALA A 248 -15.31 -1.73 -15.39
N THR A 249 -15.78 -2.70 -16.13
CA THR A 249 -15.42 -2.91 -17.53
C THR A 249 -16.33 -2.14 -18.50
N SER A 250 -17.41 -1.55 -18.00
CA SER A 250 -18.39 -0.83 -18.79
C SER A 250 -18.81 0.51 -18.15
N SER A 251 -19.19 1.46 -18.98
CA SER A 251 -19.72 2.76 -18.55
C SER A 251 -20.95 2.65 -17.65
N GLY A 252 -21.78 1.62 -17.86
CA GLY A 252 -22.96 1.36 -17.03
C GLY A 252 -22.63 1.01 -15.59
N LEU A 253 -21.56 0.22 -15.36
CA LEU A 253 -21.07 -0.07 -14.02
C LEU A 253 -20.50 1.17 -13.32
N LEU A 254 -19.81 2.05 -14.05
CA LEU A 254 -19.30 3.31 -13.51
C LEU A 254 -20.46 4.21 -13.05
N ILE A 255 -21.51 4.35 -13.86
CA ILE A 255 -22.72 5.13 -13.52
C ILE A 255 -23.38 4.56 -12.27
N THR A 256 -23.54 3.23 -12.20
CA THR A 256 -24.13 2.57 -11.02
C THR A 256 -23.33 2.86 -9.76
N GLN A 257 -21.99 2.88 -9.84
CA GLN A 257 -21.09 3.22 -8.74
C GLN A 257 -21.27 4.68 -8.30
N CYS A 258 -21.32 5.62 -9.25
CA CYS A 258 -21.54 7.02 -8.96
C CYS A 258 -22.89 7.24 -8.28
N LEU A 259 -23.95 6.62 -8.78
CA LEU A 259 -25.28 6.69 -8.19
C LEU A 259 -25.30 6.12 -6.76
N LEU A 260 -24.59 5.04 -6.51
CA LEU A 260 -24.49 4.42 -5.20
C LEU A 260 -23.73 5.32 -4.22
N ILE A 261 -22.60 5.89 -4.64
CA ILE A 261 -21.82 6.87 -3.86
C ILE A 261 -22.71 8.09 -3.53
N ILE A 262 -23.40 8.62 -4.51
CA ILE A 262 -24.33 9.75 -4.33
C ILE A 262 -25.44 9.35 -3.35
N SER A 263 -26.03 8.17 -3.48
CA SER A 263 -27.10 7.70 -2.59
C SER A 263 -26.65 7.55 -1.13
N ILE A 264 -25.39 7.19 -0.89
CA ILE A 264 -24.79 7.08 0.45
C ILE A 264 -24.41 8.47 1.00
N LEU A 265 -23.85 9.33 0.17
CA LEU A 265 -23.35 10.64 0.60
C LEU A 265 -24.45 11.69 0.71
N THR A 266 -25.48 11.65 -0.14
CA THR A 266 -26.54 12.69 -0.17
C THR A 266 -27.32 12.81 1.15
N PRO A 267 -27.89 11.73 1.73
CA PRO A 267 -28.59 11.80 3.01
C PRO A 267 -27.69 12.33 4.13
N PHE A 268 -26.41 12.05 4.02
CA PHE A 268 -25.40 12.46 4.94
C PHE A 268 -25.08 13.96 4.82
N ILE A 269 -24.85 14.45 3.60
CA ILE A 269 -24.60 15.87 3.31
C ILE A 269 -25.81 16.70 3.75
N LEU A 270 -27.03 16.26 3.41
CA LEU A 270 -28.27 16.94 3.80
C LEU A 270 -28.42 17.02 5.33
N HIS A 271 -28.05 15.96 6.06
CA HIS A 271 -28.07 15.96 7.52
C HIS A 271 -27.07 16.96 8.11
N LEU A 272 -25.86 17.03 7.54
CA LEU A 272 -24.83 17.98 7.94
C LEU A 272 -25.27 19.43 7.76
N ILE A 273 -25.86 19.73 6.59
CA ILE A 273 -26.36 21.07 6.27
C ILE A 273 -27.47 21.46 7.25
N LYS A 274 -28.43 20.56 7.49
CA LYS A 274 -29.60 20.83 8.35
C LYS A 274 -29.21 21.04 9.82
N ASN A 275 -28.21 20.34 10.32
CA ASN A 275 -27.88 20.33 11.76
C ASN A 275 -26.64 21.18 12.13
N ARG A 276 -26.04 21.93 11.20
CA ARG A 276 -24.82 22.76 11.40
C ARG A 276 -23.67 22.05 12.13
N LYS A 277 -23.64 20.71 12.09
CA LYS A 277 -22.59 19.89 12.72
C LYS A 277 -21.39 19.62 11.81
N PHE A 278 -21.24 20.42 10.76
CA PHE A 278 -20.19 20.31 9.75
C PHE A 278 -18.80 20.43 10.37
N ASN A 279 -18.61 21.27 11.37
CA ASN A 279 -17.27 21.56 11.93
C ASN A 279 -16.54 20.31 12.45
N LYS A 280 -17.25 19.39 13.15
CA LYS A 280 -16.61 18.17 13.68
C LYS A 280 -16.31 17.14 12.60
N MET A 281 -17.12 17.09 11.57
CA MET A 281 -16.95 16.08 10.50
C MET A 281 -16.02 16.59 9.41
N GLY A 282 -16.02 17.89 9.14
CA GLY A 282 -15.01 18.53 8.29
C GLY A 282 -13.59 18.30 8.80
N LEU A 283 -13.42 18.18 10.12
CA LEU A 283 -12.13 17.86 10.71
C LEU A 283 -11.57 16.51 10.23
N TRP A 284 -12.41 15.46 10.14
CA TRP A 284 -11.94 14.16 9.64
C TRP A 284 -11.48 14.20 8.18
N LEU A 285 -12.20 14.96 7.34
CA LEU A 285 -11.80 15.16 5.95
C LEU A 285 -10.51 16.00 5.86
N PHE A 286 -10.35 16.99 6.71
CA PHE A 286 -9.12 17.77 6.80
C PHE A 286 -7.92 16.90 7.21
N ILE A 287 -8.10 16.02 8.22
CA ILE A 287 -7.04 15.08 8.63
C ILE A 287 -6.72 14.10 7.49
N PHE A 288 -7.72 13.62 6.78
CA PHE A 288 -7.51 12.80 5.59
C PHE A 288 -6.60 13.50 4.58
N CYS A 289 -6.88 14.77 4.26
CA CYS A 289 -6.03 15.54 3.36
C CYS A 289 -4.59 15.64 3.87
N ILE A 290 -4.39 15.89 5.17
CA ILE A 290 -3.07 15.97 5.78
C ILE A 290 -2.33 14.62 5.70
N CYS A 291 -3.01 13.51 5.87
CA CYS A 291 -2.41 12.18 5.75
C CYS A 291 -1.94 11.84 4.33
N ILE A 292 -2.49 12.51 3.32
CA ILE A 292 -2.08 12.34 1.93
C ILE A 292 -0.92 13.29 1.56
N LEU A 293 -0.68 14.37 2.31
CA LEU A 293 0.39 15.33 2.02
C LEU A 293 1.79 14.69 1.82
N PRO A 294 2.23 13.73 2.66
CA PRO A 294 3.55 13.12 2.48
C PRO A 294 3.75 12.41 1.14
N VAL A 295 2.67 12.04 0.47
CA VAL A 295 2.69 11.29 -0.80
C VAL A 295 2.14 12.12 -1.98
N ILE A 296 1.99 13.43 -1.79
CA ILE A 296 1.33 14.31 -2.76
C ILE A 296 2.12 14.45 -4.07
N ASN A 297 3.44 14.27 -4.00
CA ASN A 297 4.33 14.36 -5.15
C ASN A 297 4.45 13.03 -5.91
N LEU A 298 3.94 11.95 -5.34
CA LEU A 298 3.93 10.67 -6.02
C LEU A 298 2.77 10.66 -7.02
N GLU A 299 3.08 10.47 -8.29
CA GLU A 299 2.04 10.34 -9.30
C GLU A 299 1.07 9.22 -8.92
N ILE A 300 -0.20 9.54 -8.82
CA ILE A 300 -1.23 8.51 -8.77
C ILE A 300 -1.26 7.86 -10.14
N THR A 301 -0.66 6.69 -10.25
CA THR A 301 -0.96 5.78 -11.34
C THR A 301 -2.47 5.58 -11.39
N SER A 302 -3.04 5.33 -12.53
CA SER A 302 -4.47 5.24 -12.79
C SER A 302 -5.28 4.77 -11.56
N ILE A 303 -6.42 5.39 -11.30
CA ILE A 303 -7.38 4.99 -10.24
C ILE A 303 -7.69 3.47 -10.29
N ASN A 304 -7.59 2.88 -11.47
CA ASN A 304 -7.83 1.46 -11.71
C ASN A 304 -6.68 0.54 -11.27
N MET A 305 -5.50 1.08 -10.98
CA MET A 305 -4.35 0.29 -10.54
C MET A 305 -4.29 0.19 -9.02
N ILE A 306 -3.91 -0.98 -8.51
CA ILE A 306 -3.70 -1.23 -7.07
C ILE A 306 -2.43 -0.56 -6.59
N GLN A 307 -1.48 -0.36 -7.49
CA GLN A 307 -0.23 0.34 -7.22
C GLN A 307 -0.48 1.66 -6.49
N SER A 308 0.30 1.91 -5.45
CA SER A 308 0.16 3.06 -4.55
C SER A 308 -1.03 3.06 -3.59
N ASP A 309 -1.79 1.98 -3.49
CA ASP A 309 -2.91 1.86 -2.54
C ASP A 309 -2.45 1.93 -1.08
N ARG A 310 -1.29 1.37 -0.77
CA ARG A 310 -0.66 1.41 0.55
C ARG A 310 -0.52 2.81 1.14
N TYR A 311 -0.38 3.83 0.30
CA TYR A 311 -0.32 5.22 0.76
C TYR A 311 -1.63 5.72 1.37
N GLY A 312 -2.77 5.14 0.96
CA GLY A 312 -4.07 5.40 1.56
C GLY A 312 -4.30 4.70 2.90
N TYR A 313 -3.46 3.73 3.27
CA TYR A 313 -3.66 2.91 4.47
C TYR A 313 -3.80 3.74 5.74
N PHE A 314 -2.89 4.68 5.97
CA PHE A 314 -2.91 5.57 7.12
C PHE A 314 -4.09 6.56 7.05
N ALA A 315 -4.33 7.13 5.88
CA ALA A 315 -5.42 8.08 5.65
C ALA A 315 -6.83 7.45 5.74
N SER A 316 -6.91 6.11 5.75
CA SER A 316 -8.19 5.42 5.91
C SER A 316 -8.83 5.63 7.28
N VAL A 317 -8.04 5.84 8.34
CA VAL A 317 -8.57 6.02 9.71
C VAL A 317 -9.53 7.19 9.83
N PRO A 318 -9.18 8.43 9.46
CA PRO A 318 -10.12 9.54 9.53
C PRO A 318 -11.38 9.32 8.68
N ILE A 319 -11.26 8.67 7.53
CA ILE A 319 -12.41 8.37 6.67
C ILE A 319 -13.37 7.39 7.33
N VAL A 320 -12.89 6.30 7.91
CA VAL A 320 -13.78 5.32 8.57
C VAL A 320 -14.42 5.89 9.84
N LEU A 321 -13.73 6.75 10.57
CA LEU A 321 -14.30 7.49 11.71
C LEU A 321 -15.37 8.48 11.25
N PHE A 322 -15.14 9.16 10.14
CA PHE A 322 -16.14 9.99 9.48
C PHE A 322 -17.41 9.19 9.16
N PHE A 323 -17.28 8.03 8.49
CA PHE A 323 -18.42 7.17 8.16
C PHE A 323 -19.16 6.63 9.37
N GLY A 324 -18.44 6.05 10.34
CA GLY A 324 -19.04 5.54 11.54
C GLY A 324 -19.83 6.60 12.30
N SER A 325 -19.29 7.82 12.34
CA SER A 325 -19.96 8.99 12.87
C SER A 325 -21.22 9.37 12.07
N ALA A 326 -21.10 9.40 10.74
CA ALA A 326 -22.15 9.78 9.82
C ALA A 326 -23.38 8.89 9.90
N VAL A 327 -23.16 7.58 9.86
CA VAL A 327 -24.23 6.58 9.92
C VAL A 327 -25.02 6.70 11.24
N SER A 328 -24.41 7.22 12.32
CA SER A 328 -25.12 7.40 13.58
C SER A 328 -26.29 8.37 13.51
N PHE A 329 -26.29 9.28 12.53
CA PHE A 329 -27.32 10.29 12.36
C PHE A 329 -28.53 9.81 11.54
N LEU A 330 -28.43 8.65 10.87
CA LEU A 330 -29.51 8.09 10.10
C LEU A 330 -30.62 7.51 11.00
N LYS A 331 -31.89 7.57 10.54
CA LYS A 331 -33.01 6.87 11.18
C LYS A 331 -32.75 5.36 11.20
N ASN A 332 -33.20 4.65 12.22
CA ASN A 332 -32.84 3.25 12.47
C ASN A 332 -33.04 2.32 11.27
N LYS A 333 -34.16 2.37 10.57
CA LYS A 333 -34.40 1.53 9.39
C LYS A 333 -33.43 1.84 8.25
N ILE A 334 -33.24 3.13 7.93
CA ILE A 334 -32.33 3.59 6.88
C ILE A 334 -30.89 3.22 7.26
N LYS A 335 -30.51 3.40 8.52
CA LYS A 335 -29.20 3.05 9.06
C LYS A 335 -28.86 1.58 8.80
N ILE A 336 -29.77 0.66 9.12
CA ILE A 336 -29.54 -0.78 8.93
C ILE A 336 -29.37 -1.10 7.45
N ILE A 337 -30.24 -0.57 6.59
CA ILE A 337 -30.19 -0.82 5.15
C ILE A 337 -28.88 -0.27 4.54
N VAL A 338 -28.54 0.99 4.81
CA VAL A 338 -27.32 1.61 4.29
C VAL A 338 -26.08 0.86 4.77
N THR A 339 -26.05 0.46 6.06
CA THR A 339 -24.92 -0.30 6.60
C THR A 339 -24.79 -1.67 5.94
N ALA A 340 -25.89 -2.41 5.81
CA ALA A 340 -25.87 -3.74 5.21
C ALA A 340 -25.37 -3.69 3.76
N ILE A 341 -25.93 -2.76 2.96
CA ILE A 341 -25.49 -2.55 1.57
C ILE A 341 -24.02 -2.18 1.51
N SER A 342 -23.57 -1.24 2.34
CA SER A 342 -22.16 -0.78 2.32
C SER A 342 -21.20 -1.90 2.73
N ILE A 343 -21.49 -2.65 3.79
CA ILE A 343 -20.66 -3.78 4.23
C ILE A 343 -20.58 -4.85 3.14
N SER A 344 -21.72 -5.27 2.58
CA SER A 344 -21.75 -6.29 1.52
C SER A 344 -20.95 -5.85 0.29
N MET A 345 -21.11 -4.61 -0.09
CA MET A 345 -20.43 -4.01 -1.23
C MET A 345 -18.90 -3.97 -1.03
N PHE A 346 -18.45 -3.40 0.09
CA PHE A 346 -17.03 -3.32 0.38
C PHE A 346 -16.41 -4.70 0.59
N PHE A 347 -17.12 -5.63 1.22
CA PHE A 347 -16.68 -7.02 1.36
C PHE A 347 -16.44 -7.66 -0.01
N PHE A 348 -17.41 -7.57 -0.92
CA PHE A 348 -17.28 -8.11 -2.26
C PHE A 348 -16.10 -7.49 -3.03
N MET A 349 -15.92 -6.17 -2.93
CA MET A 349 -14.78 -5.49 -3.55
C MET A 349 -13.44 -5.94 -2.99
N THR A 350 -13.36 -6.12 -1.68
CA THR A 350 -12.14 -6.60 -1.02
C THR A 350 -11.79 -8.00 -1.51
N ILE A 351 -12.77 -8.91 -1.61
CA ILE A 351 -12.57 -10.25 -2.15
C ILE A 351 -12.06 -10.20 -3.61
N LEU A 352 -12.70 -9.42 -4.48
CA LEU A 352 -12.25 -9.25 -5.86
C LEU A 352 -10.83 -8.66 -5.96
N ASN A 353 -10.48 -7.77 -5.04
CA ASN A 353 -9.14 -7.20 -5.00
C ASN A 353 -8.11 -8.22 -4.55
N ASN A 354 -8.43 -8.99 -3.51
CA ASN A 354 -7.53 -10.01 -2.98
C ASN A 354 -7.27 -11.15 -3.98
N GLN A 355 -8.25 -11.52 -4.81
CA GLN A 355 -8.04 -12.49 -5.91
C GLN A 355 -6.94 -12.10 -6.89
N LYS A 356 -6.72 -10.78 -7.09
CA LYS A 356 -5.65 -10.30 -7.97
C LYS A 356 -4.27 -10.56 -7.41
N TRP A 357 -4.13 -10.54 -6.09
CA TRP A 357 -2.87 -10.86 -5.40
C TRP A 357 -2.48 -12.33 -5.57
N ILE A 358 -3.46 -13.25 -5.49
CA ILE A 358 -3.21 -14.67 -5.82
C ILE A 358 -2.76 -14.82 -7.28
N GLY A 359 -3.45 -14.15 -8.22
CA GLY A 359 -3.06 -14.22 -9.64
C GLY A 359 -1.66 -13.66 -9.90
N ALA A 360 -1.28 -12.60 -9.19
CA ALA A 360 0.06 -12.02 -9.26
C ALA A 360 1.13 -12.99 -8.71
N SER A 361 0.86 -13.63 -7.56
CA SER A 361 1.75 -14.63 -6.95
C SER A 361 1.98 -15.84 -7.89
N LEU A 362 0.90 -16.41 -8.40
CA LEU A 362 0.99 -17.54 -9.34
C LEU A 362 1.77 -17.18 -10.60
N LEU A 363 1.60 -15.97 -11.12
CA LEU A 363 2.33 -15.49 -12.28
C LEU A 363 3.83 -15.33 -11.97
N ALA A 364 4.18 -14.75 -10.79
CA ALA A 364 5.56 -14.60 -10.36
C ALA A 364 6.25 -15.95 -10.16
N GLU A 365 5.60 -16.87 -9.45
CA GLU A 365 6.12 -18.21 -9.17
C GLU A 365 6.37 -18.99 -10.46
N ASN A 366 5.40 -19.00 -11.37
CA ASN A 366 5.54 -19.67 -12.66
C ASN A 366 6.68 -19.06 -13.49
N TYR A 367 6.74 -17.71 -13.58
CA TYR A 367 7.79 -17.04 -14.33
C TYR A 367 9.18 -17.38 -13.79
N LEU A 368 9.39 -17.25 -12.47
CA LEU A 368 10.68 -17.47 -11.83
C LEU A 368 11.09 -18.96 -11.86
N SER A 369 10.13 -19.86 -11.69
CA SER A 369 10.36 -21.31 -11.79
C SER A 369 10.81 -21.72 -13.19
N GLU A 370 10.10 -21.27 -14.24
CA GLU A 370 10.47 -21.57 -15.61
C GLU A 370 11.79 -20.90 -16.02
N LEU A 371 12.03 -19.65 -15.57
CA LEU A 371 13.29 -18.96 -15.83
C LEU A 371 14.48 -19.73 -15.27
N SER A 372 14.37 -20.22 -14.03
CA SER A 372 15.43 -20.99 -13.37
C SER A 372 15.75 -22.31 -14.07
N LYS A 373 14.79 -22.93 -14.79
CA LYS A 373 15.01 -24.16 -15.55
C LYS A 373 15.73 -23.93 -16.87
N VAL A 374 15.51 -22.75 -17.47
CA VAL A 374 16.07 -22.42 -18.80
C VAL A 374 17.47 -21.84 -18.69
N LEU A 375 17.76 -21.11 -17.59
CA LEU A 375 19.06 -20.50 -17.33
C LEU A 375 20.00 -21.54 -16.68
N SER A 376 21.06 -21.91 -17.37
CA SER A 376 22.05 -22.86 -16.84
C SER A 376 23.46 -22.29 -16.80
N HIS A 377 23.98 -21.78 -17.91
CA HIS A 377 25.38 -21.35 -18.07
C HIS A 377 25.55 -20.09 -18.91
N GLU A 378 24.46 -19.46 -19.30
CA GLU A 378 24.48 -18.27 -20.15
C GLU A 378 25.03 -17.07 -19.36
N LYS A 379 25.98 -16.34 -19.94
CA LYS A 379 26.57 -15.14 -19.32
C LYS A 379 25.72 -13.91 -19.50
N LYS A 380 25.06 -13.76 -20.67
CA LYS A 380 24.26 -12.59 -21.00
C LYS A 380 22.90 -13.01 -21.58
N VAL A 381 21.84 -12.62 -20.92
CA VAL A 381 20.47 -13.00 -21.31
C VAL A 381 19.56 -11.79 -21.44
N PHE A 382 18.84 -11.72 -22.55
CA PHE A 382 17.80 -10.72 -22.75
C PHE A 382 16.43 -11.32 -22.50
N LEU A 383 15.74 -10.78 -21.49
CA LEU A 383 14.41 -11.21 -21.07
C LEU A 383 13.35 -10.25 -21.64
N ILE A 384 12.48 -10.80 -22.47
CA ILE A 384 11.37 -10.06 -23.07
C ILE A 384 10.07 -10.48 -22.41
N ASN A 385 9.18 -9.50 -22.21
CA ASN A 385 7.86 -9.69 -21.63
C ASN A 385 7.88 -10.16 -20.16
N VAL A 386 8.81 -9.60 -19.37
CA VAL A 386 8.79 -9.80 -17.91
C VAL A 386 7.52 -9.19 -17.36
N PRO A 387 6.71 -9.95 -16.59
CA PRO A 387 5.44 -9.44 -16.06
C PRO A 387 5.68 -8.38 -14.99
N ASP A 388 5.46 -7.11 -15.33
CA ASP A 388 5.57 -5.98 -14.40
C ASP A 388 4.43 -5.99 -13.38
N ASN A 389 3.21 -6.21 -13.88
CA ASN A 389 2.02 -6.26 -13.04
C ASN A 389 0.96 -7.24 -13.55
N PHE A 390 0.07 -7.68 -12.64
CA PHE A 390 -1.13 -8.46 -12.94
C PHE A 390 -2.36 -7.69 -12.45
N LYS A 391 -3.13 -7.16 -13.37
CA LYS A 391 -4.35 -6.38 -13.07
C LYS A 391 -4.10 -5.25 -12.04
N GLY A 392 -2.91 -4.63 -12.11
CA GLY A 392 -2.49 -3.54 -11.25
C GLY A 392 -1.73 -3.94 -9.98
N VAL A 393 -1.58 -5.22 -9.67
CA VAL A 393 -0.69 -5.71 -8.61
C VAL A 393 0.72 -5.90 -9.17
N TYR A 394 1.74 -5.39 -8.49
CA TYR A 394 3.13 -5.64 -8.89
C TYR A 394 3.45 -7.13 -8.84
N VAL A 395 4.11 -7.62 -9.89
CA VAL A 395 4.54 -9.02 -10.00
C VAL A 395 6.07 -9.08 -9.89
N LEU A 396 6.76 -8.68 -10.94
CA LEU A 396 8.21 -8.65 -11.05
C LEU A 396 8.70 -7.30 -11.58
N ARG A 397 8.14 -6.21 -11.07
CA ARG A 397 8.63 -4.87 -11.38
C ARG A 397 10.10 -4.72 -11.00
N ASN A 398 10.49 -5.28 -9.86
CA ASN A 398 11.85 -5.42 -9.38
C ASN A 398 12.07 -6.88 -8.95
N GLY A 399 13.29 -7.23 -8.57
CA GLY A 399 13.58 -8.49 -7.88
C GLY A 399 13.94 -9.69 -8.75
N VAL A 400 13.83 -9.64 -10.09
CA VAL A 400 14.24 -10.78 -10.95
C VAL A 400 15.73 -11.09 -10.79
N ARG A 401 16.58 -10.06 -10.82
CA ARG A 401 18.04 -10.21 -10.61
C ARG A 401 18.34 -10.75 -9.22
N ASP A 402 17.64 -10.21 -8.23
CA ASP A 402 17.82 -10.59 -6.84
C ASP A 402 17.43 -12.05 -6.60
N TYR A 403 16.31 -12.49 -7.18
CA TYR A 403 15.90 -13.89 -7.13
C TYR A 403 16.94 -14.83 -7.74
N LEU A 404 17.49 -14.49 -8.91
CA LEU A 404 18.53 -15.32 -9.55
C LEU A 404 19.83 -15.34 -8.75
N SER A 405 20.23 -14.20 -8.19
CA SER A 405 21.37 -14.14 -7.27
C SER A 405 21.18 -15.05 -6.05
N MET A 406 20.00 -15.07 -5.44
CA MET A 406 19.65 -15.98 -4.34
C MET A 406 19.72 -17.47 -4.74
N LYS A 407 19.55 -17.77 -6.03
CA LYS A 407 19.70 -19.13 -6.59
C LYS A 407 21.10 -19.43 -7.08
N ASN A 408 22.08 -18.55 -6.83
CA ASN A 408 23.47 -18.65 -7.32
C ASN A 408 23.55 -18.77 -8.87
N ILE A 409 22.61 -18.12 -9.57
CA ILE A 409 22.63 -18.01 -11.03
C ILE A 409 23.28 -16.68 -11.39
N GLU A 410 24.57 -16.74 -11.75
CA GLU A 410 25.37 -15.58 -12.14
C GLU A 410 25.19 -15.29 -13.63
N THR A 411 24.16 -14.55 -13.97
CA THR A 411 23.84 -14.17 -15.36
C THR A 411 23.61 -12.68 -15.45
N GLU A 412 24.27 -12.01 -16.38
CA GLU A 412 23.97 -10.62 -16.72
C GLU A 412 22.65 -10.56 -17.48
N ILE A 413 21.63 -9.94 -16.86
CA ILE A 413 20.27 -9.92 -17.40
C ILE A 413 19.89 -8.52 -17.82
N TYR A 414 19.35 -8.41 -19.02
CA TYR A 414 18.65 -7.24 -19.49
C TYR A 414 17.17 -7.53 -19.61
N ILE A 415 16.33 -6.64 -19.10
CA ILE A 415 14.91 -6.88 -18.90
C ILE A 415 14.12 -5.87 -19.71
N TRP A 416 13.23 -6.37 -20.54
CA TRP A 416 12.18 -5.58 -21.17
C TRP A 416 10.82 -5.95 -20.59
N LYS A 417 10.14 -4.98 -19.98
CA LYS A 417 8.84 -5.16 -19.32
C LYS A 417 7.73 -4.66 -20.21
N PHE A 418 6.60 -5.39 -20.20
CA PHE A 418 5.35 -4.89 -20.74
C PHE A 418 4.42 -4.50 -19.59
N GLN A 419 3.91 -3.28 -19.59
CA GLN A 419 2.97 -2.81 -18.57
C GLN A 419 1.58 -3.45 -18.69
N THR A 420 1.24 -4.04 -19.82
CA THR A 420 -0.02 -4.76 -20.03
C THR A 420 0.23 -6.03 -20.79
N PHE A 421 -0.37 -7.15 -20.32
CA PHE A 421 -0.42 -8.42 -21.04
C PHE A 421 -1.30 -8.26 -22.29
N LYS A 422 -0.79 -7.64 -23.34
CA LYS A 422 -1.38 -7.75 -24.67
C LYS A 422 -0.70 -8.93 -25.33
N GLN A 423 -1.47 -9.96 -25.66
CA GLN A 423 -1.02 -11.00 -26.60
C GLN A 423 -0.56 -10.32 -27.88
N LEU A 424 0.73 -10.37 -28.15
CA LEU A 424 1.27 -10.08 -29.48
C LEU A 424 0.95 -11.29 -30.36
N ASN A 425 -0.20 -11.27 -31.01
CA ASN A 425 -0.52 -12.23 -32.04
C ASN A 425 0.37 -11.92 -33.26
N GLY A 426 1.35 -12.79 -33.50
CA GLY A 426 2.18 -12.83 -34.69
C GLY A 426 3.42 -11.93 -34.61
N GLY A 427 4.60 -12.52 -34.47
CA GLY A 427 5.92 -11.94 -34.62
C GLY A 427 6.23 -10.75 -33.72
N ILE A 428 7.38 -10.75 -33.09
CA ILE A 428 7.85 -9.60 -32.32
C ILE A 428 8.27 -8.52 -33.34
N GLN A 429 7.41 -7.52 -33.53
CA GLN A 429 7.75 -6.34 -34.30
C GLN A 429 8.22 -5.24 -33.37
N PHE A 430 9.51 -4.98 -33.33
CA PHE A 430 10.09 -3.82 -32.65
C PHE A 430 9.93 -2.61 -33.58
N ARG A 431 8.91 -1.80 -33.35
CA ARG A 431 8.84 -0.46 -33.92
C ARG A 431 9.38 0.55 -32.91
N ASP A 432 10.16 1.52 -33.39
CA ASP A 432 10.67 2.63 -32.57
C ASP A 432 9.62 3.30 -31.67
N LYS A 433 8.37 3.40 -32.14
CA LYS A 433 7.24 3.91 -31.36
C LYS A 433 6.88 3.01 -30.15
N THR A 434 7.01 1.70 -30.29
CA THR A 434 6.69 0.76 -29.21
C THR A 434 7.74 0.81 -28.11
N LEU A 435 9.00 1.03 -28.45
CA LEU A 435 10.07 1.27 -27.49
C LEU A 435 9.87 2.59 -26.72
N LYS A 436 9.44 3.67 -27.39
CA LYS A 436 9.15 4.97 -26.74
C LYS A 436 7.87 5.00 -25.92
N GLU A 437 6.82 4.30 -26.34
CA GLU A 437 5.54 4.25 -25.61
C GLU A 437 5.60 3.43 -24.33
N TYR A 438 6.51 2.44 -24.23
CA TYR A 438 6.67 1.60 -23.05
C TYR A 438 7.83 2.04 -22.15
N ASN A 439 8.54 3.07 -22.52
CA ASN A 439 9.76 3.53 -21.85
C ASN A 439 9.46 4.66 -20.87
N THR A 440 8.79 4.33 -19.76
CA THR A 440 8.70 5.23 -18.60
C THR A 440 9.87 5.05 -17.61
N ASP A 441 10.74 4.07 -17.84
CA ASP A 441 11.95 3.91 -17.05
C ASP A 441 13.13 4.57 -17.75
N THR A 442 13.63 5.66 -17.18
CA THR A 442 14.84 6.40 -17.55
C THR A 442 16.10 5.54 -17.78
N TYR A 443 16.07 4.28 -17.40
CA TYR A 443 17.12 3.30 -17.66
C TYR A 443 17.27 2.96 -19.17
N PHE A 444 16.19 2.97 -19.94
CA PHE A 444 16.26 2.58 -21.37
C PHE A 444 16.62 3.74 -22.30
N GLU A 445 16.30 4.99 -21.97
CA GLU A 445 16.76 6.14 -22.76
C GLU A 445 18.29 6.23 -22.86
N LYS A 446 19.00 5.77 -21.83
CA LYS A 446 20.45 5.72 -21.78
C LYS A 446 21.05 4.59 -22.64
N TYR A 447 20.24 3.58 -23.02
CA TYR A 447 20.70 2.37 -23.72
C TYR A 447 20.10 2.20 -25.13
N SER A 448 19.26 3.12 -25.62
CA SER A 448 18.60 2.96 -26.93
C SER A 448 19.57 2.93 -28.11
N SER A 449 20.72 3.61 -28.03
CA SER A 449 21.77 3.54 -29.05
C SER A 449 22.59 2.23 -28.97
N ASN A 450 22.59 1.53 -27.83
CA ASN A 450 23.37 0.32 -27.60
C ASN A 450 22.52 -0.96 -27.58
N LEU A 451 21.20 -0.87 -27.79
CA LEU A 451 20.32 -2.04 -27.72
C LEU A 451 20.65 -3.07 -28.81
N TYR A 452 20.99 -2.62 -30.00
CA TYR A 452 21.39 -3.52 -31.10
C TYR A 452 22.71 -4.22 -30.77
N ASP A 453 23.71 -3.49 -30.32
CA ASP A 453 25.00 -4.06 -29.90
C ASP A 453 24.81 -5.01 -28.73
N PHE A 454 23.89 -4.69 -27.84
CA PHE A 454 23.55 -5.56 -26.72
C PHE A 454 22.89 -6.85 -27.18
N ILE A 455 21.85 -6.79 -28.02
CA ILE A 455 21.15 -7.96 -28.55
C ILE A 455 22.11 -8.85 -29.35
N SER A 456 23.03 -8.26 -30.14
CA SER A 456 24.03 -9.02 -30.89
C SER A 456 25.01 -9.78 -29.99
N ASN A 457 25.29 -9.24 -28.79
CA ASN A 457 26.22 -9.80 -27.81
C ASN A 457 25.56 -10.67 -26.73
N CYS A 458 24.24 -10.82 -26.74
CA CYS A 458 23.55 -11.73 -25.82
C CYS A 458 23.82 -13.20 -26.20
N ASP A 459 23.97 -14.05 -25.19
CA ASP A 459 24.06 -15.49 -25.40
C ASP A 459 22.68 -16.08 -25.72
N LEU A 460 21.65 -15.53 -25.10
CA LEU A 460 20.29 -16.06 -25.16
C LEU A 460 19.26 -14.93 -25.11
N ILE A 461 18.23 -15.03 -25.96
CA ILE A 461 17.06 -14.17 -25.92
C ILE A 461 15.85 -15.04 -25.57
N LEU A 462 15.16 -14.66 -24.49
CA LEU A 462 14.01 -15.38 -23.99
C LEU A 462 12.75 -14.50 -24.03
N TYR A 463 11.71 -15.02 -24.63
CA TYR A 463 10.38 -14.41 -24.65
C TYR A 463 9.41 -15.24 -23.82
N TYR A 464 8.79 -14.62 -22.83
CA TYR A 464 7.81 -15.27 -21.99
C TYR A 464 6.40 -15.09 -22.55
N ASN A 465 5.73 -16.19 -22.84
CA ASN A 465 4.36 -16.21 -23.33
C ASN A 465 3.66 -17.50 -22.91
N ASN A 466 2.38 -17.42 -22.57
CA ASN A 466 1.57 -18.56 -22.17
C ASN A 466 2.23 -19.48 -21.12
N PHE A 467 2.82 -18.84 -20.08
CA PHE A 467 3.51 -19.52 -18.97
C PHE A 467 4.76 -20.31 -19.36
N THR A 468 5.33 -20.07 -20.53
CA THR A 468 6.57 -20.73 -21.00
C THR A 468 7.54 -19.72 -21.58
N PHE A 469 8.83 -20.07 -21.55
CA PHE A 469 9.87 -19.32 -22.25
C PHE A 469 10.10 -19.90 -23.63
N ASN A 470 10.14 -19.03 -24.62
CA ASN A 470 10.52 -19.35 -26.00
C ASN A 470 11.88 -18.73 -26.29
N LYS A 471 12.81 -19.51 -26.81
CA LYS A 471 14.08 -19.01 -27.33
C LYS A 471 13.82 -18.29 -28.65
N ILE A 472 14.42 -17.12 -28.80
CA ILE A 472 14.31 -16.34 -30.03
C ILE A 472 15.68 -16.35 -30.71
N ASP A 473 15.68 -16.64 -32.01
CA ASP A 473 16.88 -16.55 -32.83
C ASP A 473 17.25 -15.07 -33.02
N LYS A 474 18.52 -14.72 -32.78
CA LYS A 474 19.06 -13.38 -32.99
C LYS A 474 18.83 -12.84 -34.40
N LEU A 475 18.85 -13.74 -35.41
CA LEU A 475 18.64 -13.38 -36.82
C LEU A 475 17.19 -12.97 -37.14
N SER A 476 16.24 -13.34 -36.29
CA SER A 476 14.83 -12.95 -36.47
C SER A 476 14.51 -11.57 -35.89
N PHE A 477 15.48 -10.91 -35.28
CA PHE A 477 15.34 -9.55 -34.77
C PHE A 477 15.56 -8.53 -35.89
N THR A 478 14.49 -7.99 -36.43
CA THR A 478 14.54 -6.79 -37.27
C THR A 478 14.07 -5.59 -36.45
N ILE A 479 14.97 -4.63 -36.23
CA ILE A 479 14.62 -3.29 -35.71
C ILE A 479 14.22 -2.46 -36.92
N ASN A 480 12.94 -2.25 -37.14
CA ASN A 480 12.41 -1.35 -38.16
C ASN A 480 12.15 0.02 -37.58
#